data_46acc302d4d982864a8ef762eb373b42
#
_entry.id   46acc302d4d982864a8ef762eb373b42
#
_cell.length_a   1.000
_cell.length_b   1.000
_cell.length_c   1.000
_cell.angle_alpha   90.00
_cell.angle_beta   90.00
_cell.angle_gamma   90.00
#
_symmetry.space_group_name_H-M   'P 1'
#
loop_
_entity.id
_entity.type
_entity.pdbx_description
1 polymer ?
#
loop_
_entity_poly.entity_id
_entity_poly.type
_entity_poly.pdbx_seq_one_letter_code
_entity_poly.pdbx_strand_id
1 'polypeptide(L)'
;MPVKIGFIGSSAPSSPHHDSFRRFIPKDLEFTFVQEAGAKTSLYDARGKVDALIGQVQELIAEHSWDGVIISGAPKEALNPGMWERVSAGLKVPVSLALRSSVAALKAFAAKRILLMTPVDDELKKLYRDYLAGFGIESFYPPQTLRAHTDALKLSAGDVEEMTRRALAEYPDVEAIYFQGALLDPIPILEKIEAQLNLPIIASNPAMLWVILSKLGLNYQITGYGKLLSEWPSLPTGPF
;
A
#
# COMPACT_ATOMS: atom_id res chain seq x y z
N MET A 1 -6.73 -27.14 1.25
CA MET A 1 -6.32 -26.51 -0.02
C MET A 1 -5.61 -25.22 0.34
N PRO A 2 -4.61 -24.76 -0.40
CA PRO A 2 -3.96 -23.48 -0.12
C PRO A 2 -4.96 -22.33 -0.25
N VAL A 3 -4.77 -21.29 0.55
CA VAL A 3 -5.56 -20.06 0.45
C VAL A 3 -5.17 -19.31 -0.83
N LYS A 4 -6.16 -18.89 -1.60
CA LYS A 4 -5.99 -18.25 -2.91
C LYS A 4 -6.30 -16.76 -2.82
N ILE A 5 -5.35 -15.92 -3.25
CA ILE A 5 -5.49 -14.47 -3.18
C ILE A 5 -5.26 -13.85 -4.56
N GLY A 6 -6.22 -13.03 -5.00
CA GLY A 6 -6.04 -12.20 -6.18
C GLY A 6 -5.31 -10.91 -5.84
N PHE A 7 -4.35 -10.51 -6.66
CA PHE A 7 -3.71 -9.19 -6.61
C PHE A 7 -3.99 -8.44 -7.91
N ILE A 8 -4.77 -7.38 -7.82
CA ILE A 8 -5.19 -6.56 -8.96
C ILE A 8 -4.49 -5.23 -8.92
N GLY A 9 -3.83 -4.87 -10.02
CA GLY A 9 -3.12 -3.61 -10.16
C GLY A 9 -3.11 -3.08 -11.59
N SER A 10 -2.55 -1.89 -11.78
CA SER A 10 -2.44 -1.28 -13.11
C SER A 10 -1.32 -1.89 -13.96
N SER A 11 -0.37 -2.60 -13.37
CA SER A 11 0.77 -3.21 -14.07
C SER A 11 0.47 -4.64 -14.50
N ALA A 12 1.08 -5.06 -15.62
CA ALA A 12 0.98 -6.44 -16.10
C ALA A 12 1.51 -7.43 -15.04
N PRO A 13 0.99 -8.68 -15.01
CA PRO A 13 1.43 -9.69 -14.03
C PRO A 13 2.94 -9.94 -14.02
N SER A 14 3.59 -9.89 -15.17
CA SER A 14 5.05 -10.07 -15.32
C SER A 14 5.86 -8.81 -15.01
N SER A 15 5.23 -7.72 -14.61
CA SER A 15 5.92 -6.45 -14.33
C SER A 15 6.89 -6.59 -13.14
N PRO A 16 8.11 -6.03 -13.24
CA PRO A 16 9.03 -5.92 -12.12
C PRO A 16 8.48 -5.17 -10.91
N HIS A 17 7.43 -4.36 -11.09
CA HIS A 17 6.75 -3.67 -9.99
C HIS A 17 6.15 -4.63 -8.95
N HIS A 18 5.96 -5.90 -9.30
CA HIS A 18 5.48 -6.93 -8.38
C HIS A 18 6.59 -7.71 -7.68
N ASP A 19 7.85 -7.53 -8.10
CA ASP A 19 8.97 -8.35 -7.60
C ASP A 19 9.21 -8.14 -6.11
N SER A 20 9.15 -6.91 -5.63
CA SER A 20 9.25 -6.63 -4.20
C SER A 20 8.13 -7.29 -3.40
N PHE A 21 6.88 -7.25 -3.92
CA PHE A 21 5.75 -7.91 -3.26
C PHE A 21 5.91 -9.42 -3.21
N ARG A 22 6.36 -10.04 -4.31
CA ARG A 22 6.56 -11.51 -4.38
C ARG A 22 7.56 -12.04 -3.35
N ARG A 23 8.53 -11.22 -2.92
CA ARG A 23 9.60 -11.64 -1.98
C ARG A 23 9.09 -12.00 -0.60
N PHE A 24 7.99 -11.39 -0.15
CA PHE A 24 7.43 -11.62 1.19
C PHE A 24 6.11 -12.37 1.20
N ILE A 25 5.69 -12.93 0.07
CA ILE A 25 4.52 -13.84 0.04
C ILE A 25 4.88 -15.16 0.73
N PRO A 26 4.12 -15.61 1.74
CA PRO A 26 4.25 -16.94 2.31
C PRO A 26 4.09 -18.04 1.25
N LYS A 27 4.95 -19.07 1.32
CA LYS A 27 5.03 -20.12 0.27
C LYS A 27 3.84 -21.07 0.24
N ASP A 28 3.06 -21.10 1.30
CA ASP A 28 1.84 -21.91 1.46
C ASP A 28 0.58 -21.25 0.90
N LEU A 29 0.71 -20.04 0.32
CA LEU A 29 -0.37 -19.29 -0.30
C LEU A 29 -0.25 -19.30 -1.83
N GLU A 30 -1.39 -19.27 -2.51
CA GLU A 30 -1.48 -19.06 -3.96
C GLU A 30 -1.85 -17.63 -4.27
N PHE A 31 -0.98 -16.92 -5.01
CA PHE A 31 -1.24 -15.56 -5.48
C PHE A 31 -1.40 -15.52 -6.99
N THR A 32 -2.51 -14.94 -7.46
CA THR A 32 -2.75 -14.64 -8.86
C THR A 32 -2.65 -13.14 -9.08
N PHE A 33 -1.67 -12.69 -9.88
CA PHE A 33 -1.53 -11.28 -10.26
C PHE A 33 -2.31 -11.02 -11.54
N VAL A 34 -3.17 -10.00 -11.52
CA VAL A 34 -4.01 -9.63 -12.68
C VAL A 34 -3.89 -8.14 -12.93
N GLN A 35 -3.81 -7.77 -14.21
CA GLN A 35 -3.89 -6.38 -14.62
C GLN A 35 -5.35 -5.92 -14.66
N GLU A 36 -5.62 -4.75 -14.10
CA GLU A 36 -6.92 -4.11 -14.19
C GLU A 36 -7.28 -3.82 -15.65
N ALA A 37 -8.50 -4.16 -16.04
CA ALA A 37 -9.00 -3.89 -17.38
C ALA A 37 -9.03 -2.38 -17.69
N GLY A 38 -8.51 -2.00 -18.85
CA GLY A 38 -8.44 -0.59 -19.27
C GLY A 38 -7.48 0.26 -18.43
N ALA A 39 -6.52 -0.37 -17.70
CA ALA A 39 -5.45 0.34 -17.03
C ALA A 39 -4.64 1.16 -18.04
N LYS A 40 -4.39 2.42 -17.70
CA LYS A 40 -3.59 3.35 -18.50
C LYS A 40 -2.41 3.87 -17.68
N THR A 41 -1.59 4.70 -18.30
CA THR A 41 -0.36 5.23 -17.69
C THR A 41 -0.61 6.38 -16.72
N SER A 42 -1.71 7.12 -16.85
CA SER A 42 -2.03 8.22 -15.94
C SER A 42 -2.62 7.72 -14.64
N LEU A 43 -2.12 8.24 -13.53
CA LEU A 43 -2.66 7.95 -12.19
C LEU A 43 -4.12 8.41 -12.03
N TYR A 44 -4.53 9.43 -12.79
CA TYR A 44 -5.88 10.02 -12.76
C TYR A 44 -6.93 9.21 -13.52
N ASP A 45 -6.50 8.26 -14.35
CA ASP A 45 -7.42 7.40 -15.14
C ASP A 45 -8.30 6.49 -14.27
N ALA A 46 -7.97 6.35 -12.98
CA ALA A 46 -8.76 5.58 -12.02
C ALA A 46 -10.06 6.27 -11.59
N ARG A 47 -10.22 7.59 -11.87
CA ARG A 47 -11.41 8.35 -11.45
C ARG A 47 -12.70 7.82 -12.09
N GLY A 48 -13.72 7.57 -11.26
CA GLY A 48 -15.05 7.15 -11.70
C GLY A 48 -15.15 5.68 -12.16
N LYS A 49 -14.12 4.85 -11.98
CA LYS A 49 -14.09 3.48 -12.50
C LYS A 49 -14.37 2.38 -11.46
N VAL A 50 -14.86 2.76 -10.28
CA VAL A 50 -15.03 1.79 -9.18
C VAL A 50 -16.01 0.66 -9.53
N ASP A 51 -17.13 0.94 -10.20
CA ASP A 51 -18.11 -0.10 -10.55
C ASP A 51 -17.58 -1.08 -11.59
N ALA A 52 -16.85 -0.57 -12.61
CA ALA A 52 -16.20 -1.42 -13.60
C ALA A 52 -15.14 -2.33 -12.94
N LEU A 53 -14.38 -1.78 -11.99
CA LEU A 53 -13.41 -2.55 -11.21
C LEU A 53 -14.11 -3.64 -10.36
N ILE A 54 -15.19 -3.31 -9.67
CA ILE A 54 -15.96 -4.29 -8.88
C ILE A 54 -16.46 -5.41 -9.79
N GLY A 55 -17.02 -5.11 -10.95
CA GLY A 55 -17.48 -6.11 -11.91
C GLY A 55 -16.36 -7.06 -12.35
N GLN A 56 -15.20 -6.50 -12.75
CA GLN A 56 -14.03 -7.31 -13.09
C GLN A 56 -13.59 -8.21 -11.94
N VAL A 57 -13.53 -7.66 -10.72
CA VAL A 57 -13.11 -8.43 -9.53
C VAL A 57 -14.09 -9.57 -9.23
N GLN A 58 -15.40 -9.35 -9.38
CA GLN A 58 -16.42 -10.40 -9.20
C GLN A 58 -16.24 -11.56 -10.17
N GLU A 59 -15.99 -11.26 -11.46
CA GLU A 59 -15.71 -12.26 -12.48
C GLU A 59 -14.45 -13.07 -12.15
N LEU A 60 -13.37 -12.41 -11.77
CA LEU A 60 -12.09 -13.05 -11.40
C LEU A 60 -12.22 -13.91 -10.12
N ILE A 61 -12.97 -13.47 -9.12
CA ILE A 61 -13.25 -14.26 -7.92
C ILE A 61 -13.99 -15.57 -8.32
N ALA A 62 -14.98 -15.48 -9.20
CA ALA A 62 -15.73 -16.65 -9.65
C ALA A 62 -14.84 -17.61 -10.48
N GLU A 63 -13.99 -17.06 -11.36
CA GLU A 63 -13.10 -17.85 -12.21
C GLU A 63 -12.02 -18.59 -11.41
N HIS A 64 -11.35 -17.88 -10.49
CA HIS A 64 -10.19 -18.40 -9.77
C HIS A 64 -10.51 -18.96 -8.38
N SER A 65 -11.73 -18.78 -7.90
CA SER A 65 -12.15 -19.17 -6.54
C SER A 65 -11.24 -18.52 -5.47
N TRP A 66 -11.00 -17.22 -5.56
CA TRP A 66 -10.18 -16.49 -4.58
C TRP A 66 -10.88 -16.39 -3.22
N ASP A 67 -10.12 -16.63 -2.16
CA ASP A 67 -10.56 -16.47 -0.76
C ASP A 67 -10.48 -15.00 -0.32
N GLY A 68 -9.65 -14.19 -0.98
CA GLY A 68 -9.48 -12.77 -0.70
C GLY A 68 -8.85 -12.03 -1.88
N VAL A 69 -8.94 -10.70 -1.88
CA VAL A 69 -8.41 -9.88 -2.96
C VAL A 69 -7.68 -8.64 -2.45
N ILE A 70 -6.54 -8.35 -3.07
CA ILE A 70 -5.80 -7.10 -2.92
C ILE A 70 -6.06 -6.25 -4.17
N ILE A 71 -6.53 -5.02 -3.98
CA ILE A 71 -6.65 -4.03 -5.04
C ILE A 71 -5.61 -2.95 -4.79
N SER A 72 -4.55 -2.95 -5.57
CA SER A 72 -3.44 -2.02 -5.43
C SER A 72 -3.71 -0.67 -6.12
N GLY A 73 -2.96 0.36 -5.70
CA GLY A 73 -3.03 1.69 -6.30
C GLY A 73 -3.75 2.71 -5.42
N ALA A 74 -3.01 3.39 -4.55
CA ALA A 74 -3.52 4.45 -3.69
C ALA A 74 -4.28 5.58 -4.42
N PRO A 75 -3.91 5.98 -5.66
CA PRO A 75 -4.69 6.95 -6.42
C PRO A 75 -6.15 6.54 -6.63
N LYS A 76 -6.44 5.23 -6.74
CA LYS A 76 -7.82 4.75 -6.91
C LYS A 76 -8.73 5.16 -5.75
N GLU A 77 -8.24 4.98 -4.52
CA GLU A 77 -8.99 5.35 -3.32
C GLU A 77 -9.13 6.87 -3.19
N ALA A 78 -8.01 7.60 -3.37
CA ALA A 78 -7.99 9.05 -3.22
C ALA A 78 -8.86 9.78 -4.27
N LEU A 79 -8.92 9.27 -5.50
CA LEU A 79 -9.71 9.83 -6.59
C LEU A 79 -11.19 9.40 -6.57
N ASN A 80 -11.55 8.42 -5.74
CA ASN A 80 -12.90 7.89 -5.66
C ASN A 80 -13.38 7.80 -4.20
N PRO A 81 -13.76 8.92 -3.58
CA PRO A 81 -14.34 8.92 -2.24
C PRO A 81 -15.47 7.91 -2.11
N GLY A 82 -15.51 7.17 -1.00
CA GLY A 82 -16.48 6.08 -0.80
C GLY A 82 -16.14 4.76 -1.52
N MET A 83 -14.94 4.65 -2.13
CA MET A 83 -14.53 3.42 -2.81
C MET A 83 -14.53 2.22 -1.87
N TRP A 84 -14.06 2.39 -0.63
CA TRP A 84 -14.01 1.30 0.34
C TRP A 84 -15.41 0.71 0.61
N GLU A 85 -16.39 1.57 0.86
CA GLU A 85 -17.77 1.18 1.16
C GLU A 85 -18.39 0.43 -0.03
N ARG A 86 -18.17 0.94 -1.25
CA ARG A 86 -18.67 0.32 -2.49
C ARG A 86 -18.03 -1.04 -2.76
N VAL A 87 -16.70 -1.14 -2.65
CA VAL A 87 -15.96 -2.39 -2.87
C VAL A 87 -16.34 -3.42 -1.80
N SER A 88 -16.42 -3.00 -0.52
CA SER A 88 -16.78 -3.90 0.59
C SER A 88 -18.23 -4.41 0.49
N ALA A 89 -19.15 -3.61 -0.04
CA ALA A 89 -20.52 -4.03 -0.28
C ALA A 89 -20.66 -4.90 -1.54
N GLY A 90 -19.83 -4.67 -2.56
CA GLY A 90 -19.91 -5.36 -3.84
C GLY A 90 -19.19 -6.72 -3.87
N LEU A 91 -18.22 -6.96 -3.00
CA LEU A 91 -17.43 -8.19 -3.01
C LEU A 91 -17.77 -9.08 -1.81
N LYS A 92 -17.86 -10.40 -2.04
CA LYS A 92 -18.22 -11.39 -1.00
C LYS A 92 -17.00 -11.95 -0.25
N VAL A 93 -15.80 -11.61 -0.67
CA VAL A 93 -14.54 -12.05 -0.04
C VAL A 93 -13.86 -10.86 0.66
N PRO A 94 -13.00 -11.09 1.64
CA PRO A 94 -12.17 -10.05 2.24
C PRO A 94 -11.39 -9.26 1.18
N VAL A 95 -11.31 -7.94 1.40
CA VAL A 95 -10.61 -7.02 0.50
C VAL A 95 -9.57 -6.21 1.26
N SER A 96 -8.44 -5.97 0.61
CA SER A 96 -7.40 -5.04 1.03
C SER A 96 -7.19 -3.97 -0.04
N LEU A 97 -7.23 -2.69 0.34
CA LEU A 97 -6.96 -1.53 -0.51
C LEU A 97 -5.70 -0.81 -0.04
N ALA A 98 -4.99 -0.16 -0.94
CA ALA A 98 -3.65 0.37 -0.65
C ALA A 98 -3.62 1.44 0.46
N LEU A 99 -4.42 2.51 0.35
CA LEU A 99 -4.46 3.58 1.38
C LEU A 99 -5.10 3.08 2.66
N ARG A 100 -6.21 2.37 2.55
CA ARG A 100 -6.96 1.84 3.71
C ARG A 100 -6.09 0.91 4.55
N SER A 101 -5.34 0.03 3.90
CA SER A 101 -4.41 -0.88 4.60
C SER A 101 -3.27 -0.13 5.27
N SER A 102 -2.76 0.92 4.63
CA SER A 102 -1.71 1.75 5.22
C SER A 102 -2.22 2.53 6.43
N VAL A 103 -3.47 3.03 6.40
CA VAL A 103 -4.13 3.63 7.58
C VAL A 103 -4.24 2.61 8.72
N ALA A 104 -4.66 1.37 8.41
CA ALA A 104 -4.72 0.31 9.42
C ALA A 104 -3.35 0.05 10.05
N ALA A 105 -2.29 -0.04 9.25
CA ALA A 105 -0.93 -0.25 9.73
C ALA A 105 -0.42 0.93 10.58
N LEU A 106 -0.65 2.18 10.15
CA LEU A 106 -0.29 3.37 10.94
C LEU A 106 -1.02 3.40 12.29
N LYS A 107 -2.31 3.05 12.31
CA LYS A 107 -3.07 2.95 13.56
C LYS A 107 -2.60 1.81 14.46
N ALA A 108 -2.15 0.68 13.91
CA ALA A 108 -1.59 -0.42 14.70
C ALA A 108 -0.33 -0.02 15.46
N PHE A 109 0.45 0.93 14.93
CA PHE A 109 1.59 1.55 15.60
C PHE A 109 1.23 2.87 16.32
N ALA A 110 -0.05 3.20 16.47
CA ALA A 110 -0.56 4.42 17.10
C ALA A 110 0.00 5.73 16.50
N ALA A 111 0.51 5.70 15.26
CA ALA A 111 1.09 6.86 14.59
C ALA A 111 0.02 7.84 14.11
N LYS A 112 0.13 9.10 14.53
CA LYS A 112 -0.76 10.20 14.18
C LYS A 112 -0.08 11.28 13.35
N ARG A 113 1.23 11.39 13.42
CA ARG A 113 2.05 12.35 12.68
C ARG A 113 3.07 11.58 11.85
N ILE A 114 2.97 11.66 10.54
CA ILE A 114 3.77 10.82 9.65
C ILE A 114 4.52 11.62 8.60
N LEU A 115 5.69 11.14 8.22
CA LEU A 115 6.36 11.56 7.00
C LEU A 115 5.84 10.69 5.85
N LEU A 116 5.17 11.30 4.86
CA LEU A 116 4.67 10.60 3.68
C LEU A 116 5.65 10.71 2.52
N MET A 117 6.29 9.60 2.19
CA MET A 117 7.21 9.46 1.07
C MET A 117 6.44 8.98 -0.16
N THR A 118 6.28 9.83 -1.16
CA THR A 118 5.53 9.52 -2.38
C THR A 118 6.05 10.34 -3.56
N PRO A 119 6.14 9.76 -4.76
CA PRO A 119 6.62 10.47 -5.96
C PRO A 119 5.50 11.18 -6.74
N VAL A 120 4.28 11.28 -6.20
CA VAL A 120 3.14 11.86 -6.91
C VAL A 120 3.18 13.39 -6.90
N ASP A 121 2.39 14.01 -7.76
CA ASP A 121 2.25 15.45 -7.84
C ASP A 121 1.46 16.06 -6.66
N ASP A 122 1.38 17.38 -6.61
CA ASP A 122 0.80 18.11 -5.47
C ASP A 122 -0.73 17.94 -5.38
N GLU A 123 -1.43 17.68 -6.50
CA GLU A 123 -2.86 17.39 -6.47
C GLU A 123 -3.12 16.06 -5.75
N LEU A 124 -2.44 14.99 -6.12
CA LEU A 124 -2.55 13.70 -5.44
C LEU A 124 -2.03 13.76 -4.00
N LYS A 125 -0.95 14.50 -3.73
CA LYS A 125 -0.49 14.71 -2.35
C LYS A 125 -1.57 15.35 -1.49
N LYS A 126 -2.28 16.36 -2.04
CA LYS A 126 -3.40 16.98 -1.31
C LYS A 126 -4.50 15.97 -1.04
N LEU A 127 -4.89 15.16 -2.02
CA LEU A 127 -5.92 14.13 -1.84
C LEU A 127 -5.51 13.08 -0.78
N TYR A 128 -4.24 12.66 -0.77
CA TYR A 128 -3.74 11.74 0.27
C TYR A 128 -3.74 12.38 1.66
N ARG A 129 -3.36 13.67 1.76
CA ARG A 129 -3.45 14.41 3.03
C ARG A 129 -4.87 14.46 3.55
N ASP A 130 -5.82 14.83 2.69
CA ASP A 130 -7.23 14.93 3.05
C ASP A 130 -7.79 13.55 3.47
N TYR A 131 -7.41 12.48 2.75
CA TYR A 131 -7.77 11.11 3.09
C TYR A 131 -7.24 10.69 4.46
N LEU A 132 -5.95 10.87 4.72
CA LEU A 132 -5.29 10.52 5.98
C LEU A 132 -5.84 11.35 7.16
N ALA A 133 -6.09 12.63 6.94
CA ALA A 133 -6.69 13.53 7.93
C ALA A 133 -8.09 13.05 8.37
N GLY A 134 -8.87 12.45 7.46
CA GLY A 134 -10.16 11.81 7.78
C GLY A 134 -10.04 10.67 8.80
N PHE A 135 -8.85 10.12 9.00
CA PHE A 135 -8.54 9.09 10.01
C PHE A 135 -7.76 9.62 11.21
N GLY A 136 -7.59 10.94 11.32
CA GLY A 136 -6.85 11.59 12.39
C GLY A 136 -5.32 11.48 12.25
N ILE A 137 -4.83 11.28 11.01
CA ILE A 137 -3.39 11.18 10.69
C ILE A 137 -2.95 12.45 9.97
N GLU A 138 -2.04 13.20 10.59
CA GLU A 138 -1.38 14.35 9.99
C GLU A 138 -0.18 13.88 9.16
N SER A 139 -0.07 14.34 7.91
CA SER A 139 1.00 13.93 7.01
C SER A 139 1.85 15.11 6.54
N PHE A 140 3.17 14.92 6.62
CA PHE A 140 4.19 15.83 6.15
C PHE A 140 4.86 15.26 4.91
N TYR A 141 5.30 16.11 4.01
CA TYR A 141 5.91 15.71 2.75
C TYR A 141 7.31 16.31 2.63
N PRO A 142 8.31 15.54 2.18
CA PRO A 142 9.59 16.14 1.82
C PRO A 142 9.43 17.11 0.64
N PRO A 143 10.33 18.07 0.47
CA PRO A 143 10.38 18.88 -0.73
C PRO A 143 10.38 18.01 -1.99
N GLN A 144 9.62 18.41 -3.01
CA GLN A 144 9.56 17.65 -4.27
C GLN A 144 10.90 17.71 -5.00
N THR A 145 11.55 16.55 -5.15
CA THR A 145 12.82 16.45 -5.87
C THR A 145 12.68 15.75 -7.23
N LEU A 146 11.58 15.03 -7.43
CA LEU A 146 11.30 14.29 -8.67
C LEU A 146 10.42 15.10 -9.61
N ARG A 147 10.79 15.14 -10.90
CA ARG A 147 10.01 15.86 -11.94
C ARG A 147 8.76 15.10 -12.37
N ALA A 148 8.86 13.76 -12.38
CA ALA A 148 7.74 12.86 -12.68
C ALA A 148 7.74 11.70 -11.68
N HIS A 149 6.57 11.12 -11.42
CA HIS A 149 6.45 9.97 -10.50
C HIS A 149 7.28 8.76 -10.98
N THR A 150 7.45 8.60 -12.29
CA THR A 150 8.28 7.53 -12.89
C THR A 150 9.78 7.72 -12.67
N ASP A 151 10.24 8.92 -12.30
CA ASP A 151 11.66 9.15 -11.97
C ASP A 151 12.07 8.39 -10.71
N ALA A 152 11.11 8.05 -9.84
CA ALA A 152 11.37 7.20 -8.67
C ALA A 152 11.95 5.83 -9.05
N LEU A 153 11.63 5.30 -10.23
CA LEU A 153 12.20 4.03 -10.73
C LEU A 153 13.72 4.09 -11.00
N LYS A 154 14.28 5.28 -11.11
CA LYS A 154 15.71 5.49 -11.33
C LYS A 154 16.52 5.56 -10.02
N LEU A 155 15.83 5.66 -8.89
CA LEU A 155 16.47 5.78 -7.59
C LEU A 155 17.01 4.43 -7.13
N SER A 156 18.23 4.46 -6.64
CA SER A 156 18.79 3.32 -5.91
C SER A 156 18.22 3.27 -4.47
N ALA A 157 18.39 2.15 -3.79
CA ALA A 157 18.05 2.01 -2.38
C ALA A 157 18.78 3.05 -1.50
N GLY A 158 20.02 3.40 -1.84
CA GLY A 158 20.79 4.45 -1.17
C GLY A 158 20.19 5.84 -1.36
N ASP A 159 19.68 6.15 -2.56
CA ASP A 159 19.00 7.43 -2.82
C ASP A 159 17.72 7.55 -1.98
N VAL A 160 16.94 6.45 -1.88
CA VAL A 160 15.74 6.40 -1.05
C VAL A 160 16.08 6.60 0.43
N GLU A 161 17.15 5.96 0.93
CA GLU A 161 17.63 6.14 2.30
C GLU A 161 18.03 7.60 2.57
N GLU A 162 18.82 8.20 1.69
CA GLU A 162 19.28 9.58 1.83
C GLU A 162 18.12 10.58 1.77
N MET A 163 17.19 10.42 0.84
CA MET A 163 15.97 11.24 0.77
C MET A 163 15.17 11.16 2.07
N THR A 164 15.04 9.96 2.64
CA THR A 164 14.32 9.74 3.89
C THR A 164 14.98 10.46 5.06
N ARG A 165 16.32 10.35 5.18
CA ARG A 165 17.08 11.03 6.24
C ARG A 165 16.98 12.54 6.17
N ARG A 166 17.08 13.11 4.97
CA ARG A 166 16.92 14.56 4.76
C ARG A 166 15.54 15.03 5.15
N ALA A 167 14.50 14.31 4.72
CA ALA A 167 13.12 14.65 5.05
C ALA A 167 12.86 14.58 6.57
N LEU A 168 13.40 13.58 7.27
CA LEU A 168 13.28 13.50 8.74
C LEU A 168 13.98 14.63 9.47
N ALA A 169 15.08 15.17 8.94
CA ALA A 169 15.74 16.31 9.55
C ALA A 169 14.84 17.57 9.55
N GLU A 170 13.91 17.69 8.59
CA GLU A 170 12.93 18.77 8.53
C GLU A 170 11.69 18.52 9.39
N TYR A 171 11.37 17.23 9.65
CA TYR A 171 10.19 16.81 10.42
C TYR A 171 10.56 15.83 11.55
N PRO A 172 11.30 16.29 12.58
CA PRO A 172 11.83 15.42 13.63
C PRO A 172 10.76 14.80 14.54
N ASP A 173 9.56 15.39 14.59
CA ASP A 173 8.47 14.97 15.49
C ASP A 173 7.51 13.97 14.86
N VAL A 174 7.84 13.37 13.71
CA VAL A 174 7.00 12.33 13.13
C VAL A 174 7.15 11.01 13.89
N GLU A 175 6.06 10.27 13.97
CA GLU A 175 5.93 9.04 14.73
C GLU A 175 6.07 7.80 13.85
N ALA A 176 5.96 7.97 12.51
CA ALA A 176 6.18 6.93 11.52
C ALA A 176 6.53 7.52 10.16
N ILE A 177 7.06 6.67 9.29
CA ILE A 177 7.26 6.98 7.86
C ILE A 177 6.32 6.11 7.05
N TYR A 178 5.62 6.69 6.08
CA TYR A 178 4.78 5.96 5.14
C TYR A 178 5.30 6.10 3.71
N PHE A 179 5.73 4.99 3.12
CA PHE A 179 6.07 4.90 1.70
C PHE A 179 4.84 4.48 0.90
N GLN A 180 4.33 5.43 0.11
CA GLN A 180 3.15 5.20 -0.70
C GLN A 180 3.54 4.78 -2.12
N GLY A 181 3.03 3.63 -2.55
CA GLY A 181 3.22 3.08 -3.89
C GLY A 181 4.48 2.22 -4.03
N ALA A 182 4.54 1.49 -5.16
CA ALA A 182 5.63 0.58 -5.46
C ALA A 182 6.80 1.25 -6.20
N LEU A 183 6.66 2.51 -6.63
CA LEU A 183 7.68 3.20 -7.42
C LEU A 183 8.84 3.71 -6.55
N LEU A 184 8.53 4.19 -5.36
CA LEU A 184 9.52 4.55 -4.35
C LEU A 184 9.61 3.38 -3.36
N ASP A 185 10.33 2.32 -3.77
CA ASP A 185 10.36 1.05 -3.05
C ASP A 185 11.36 1.03 -1.89
N PRO A 186 10.91 1.05 -0.63
CA PRO A 186 11.80 0.97 0.53
C PRO A 186 12.19 -0.47 0.88
N ILE A 187 11.57 -1.50 0.29
CA ILE A 187 11.69 -2.89 0.71
C ILE A 187 13.13 -3.37 0.86
N PRO A 188 14.07 -3.06 -0.07
CA PRO A 188 15.46 -3.51 0.07
C PRO A 188 16.20 -2.96 1.29
N ILE A 189 15.72 -1.87 1.86
CA ILE A 189 16.37 -1.15 2.97
C ILE A 189 15.47 -0.97 4.18
N LEU A 190 14.21 -1.41 4.11
CA LEU A 190 13.15 -1.08 5.08
C LEU A 190 13.56 -1.47 6.51
N GLU A 191 13.91 -2.73 6.74
CA GLU A 191 14.27 -3.22 8.08
C GLU A 191 15.52 -2.50 8.63
N LYS A 192 16.52 -2.24 7.77
CA LYS A 192 17.73 -1.51 8.14
C LYS A 192 17.40 -0.09 8.59
N ILE A 193 16.63 0.66 7.78
CA ILE A 193 16.27 2.05 8.09
C ILE A 193 15.39 2.10 9.34
N GLU A 194 14.43 1.22 9.47
CA GLU A 194 13.53 1.13 10.61
C GLU A 194 14.30 0.94 11.94
N ALA A 195 15.28 0.02 11.92
CA ALA A 195 16.16 -0.20 13.07
C ALA A 195 17.04 1.03 13.40
N GLN A 196 17.58 1.69 12.38
CA GLN A 196 18.46 2.86 12.55
C GLN A 196 17.72 4.11 13.04
N LEU A 197 16.49 4.31 12.58
CA LEU A 197 15.69 5.48 12.91
C LEU A 197 14.84 5.28 14.17
N ASN A 198 14.68 4.02 14.60
CA ASN A 198 13.78 3.63 15.69
C ASN A 198 12.34 4.15 15.48
N LEU A 199 11.89 4.20 14.24
CA LEU A 199 10.55 4.62 13.84
C LEU A 199 9.91 3.50 13.02
N PRO A 200 8.61 3.18 13.19
CA PRO A 200 7.93 2.26 12.30
C PRO A 200 7.88 2.80 10.88
N ILE A 201 8.18 1.94 9.92
CA ILE A 201 8.11 2.27 8.50
C ILE A 201 7.00 1.45 7.85
N ILE A 202 5.97 2.12 7.39
CA ILE A 202 4.86 1.51 6.69
C ILE A 202 5.10 1.64 5.18
N ALA A 203 4.97 0.53 4.46
CA ALA A 203 4.92 0.53 2.99
C ALA A 203 3.61 -0.08 2.52
N SER A 204 3.04 0.44 1.42
CA SER A 204 1.72 0.01 0.94
C SER A 204 1.63 -1.49 0.68
N ASN A 205 2.66 -2.08 0.08
CA ASN A 205 2.67 -3.51 -0.26
C ASN A 205 2.65 -4.42 0.97
N PRO A 206 3.54 -4.30 1.96
CA PRO A 206 3.45 -5.01 3.24
C PRO A 206 2.12 -4.79 3.96
N ALA A 207 1.61 -3.55 3.98
CA ALA A 207 0.35 -3.24 4.64
C ALA A 207 -0.84 -3.96 3.98
N MET A 208 -0.89 -4.02 2.65
CA MET A 208 -1.94 -4.75 1.93
C MET A 208 -1.89 -6.25 2.22
N LEU A 209 -0.70 -6.87 2.24
CA LEU A 209 -0.54 -8.28 2.58
C LEU A 209 -1.00 -8.56 4.02
N TRP A 210 -0.49 -7.79 4.97
CA TRP A 210 -0.86 -7.93 6.38
C TRP A 210 -2.36 -7.82 6.60
N VAL A 211 -3.04 -6.84 5.99
CA VAL A 211 -4.49 -6.66 6.13
C VAL A 211 -5.26 -7.82 5.54
N ILE A 212 -4.94 -8.26 4.32
CA ILE A 212 -5.71 -9.34 3.69
C ILE A 212 -5.56 -10.65 4.45
N LEU A 213 -4.34 -11.01 4.86
CA LEU A 213 -4.09 -12.23 5.61
C LEU A 213 -4.72 -12.18 6.99
N SER A 214 -4.62 -11.06 7.70
CA SER A 214 -5.30 -10.89 8.99
C SER A 214 -6.83 -11.01 8.88
N LYS A 215 -7.44 -10.47 7.82
CA LYS A 215 -8.88 -10.63 7.56
C LYS A 215 -9.29 -12.07 7.25
N LEU A 216 -8.37 -12.86 6.72
CA LEU A 216 -8.55 -14.31 6.49
C LEU A 216 -8.26 -15.15 7.74
N GLY A 217 -7.94 -14.51 8.88
CA GLY A 217 -7.60 -15.20 10.13
C GLY A 217 -6.19 -15.81 10.11
N LEU A 218 -5.34 -15.39 9.18
CA LEU A 218 -3.97 -15.87 9.05
C LEU A 218 -3.00 -14.90 9.72
N ASN A 219 -2.02 -15.46 10.42
CA ASN A 219 -0.97 -14.72 11.11
C ASN A 219 0.39 -15.31 10.76
N TYR A 220 1.31 -14.45 10.32
CA TYR A 220 2.66 -14.83 9.95
C TYR A 220 3.69 -13.97 10.69
N GLN A 221 4.92 -14.48 10.78
CA GLN A 221 6.08 -13.68 11.19
C GLN A 221 7.06 -13.67 10.03
N ILE A 222 7.03 -12.61 9.23
CA ILE A 222 7.86 -12.49 8.04
C ILE A 222 8.98 -11.49 8.33
N THR A 223 10.18 -11.99 8.58
CA THR A 223 11.37 -11.18 8.88
C THR A 223 12.04 -10.64 7.63
N GLY A 224 12.81 -9.56 7.76
CA GLY A 224 13.52 -8.92 6.64
C GLY A 224 12.73 -7.81 5.93
N TYR A 225 11.48 -7.58 6.33
CA TYR A 225 10.55 -6.65 5.68
C TYR A 225 9.87 -5.66 6.65
N GLY A 226 10.52 -5.40 7.78
CA GLY A 226 10.11 -4.43 8.78
C GLY A 226 9.16 -4.96 9.85
N LYS A 227 8.91 -4.11 10.86
CA LYS A 227 8.14 -4.45 12.07
C LYS A 227 6.72 -4.88 11.77
N LEU A 228 6.05 -4.29 10.78
CA LEU A 228 4.68 -4.64 10.45
C LEU A 228 4.51 -6.13 10.13
N LEU A 229 5.43 -6.70 9.34
CA LEU A 229 5.36 -8.12 8.96
C LEU A 229 6.04 -9.05 9.96
N SER A 230 7.05 -8.58 10.71
CA SER A 230 7.74 -9.40 11.70
C SER A 230 7.00 -9.47 13.04
N GLU A 231 6.34 -8.40 13.47
CA GLU A 231 5.57 -8.34 14.73
C GLU A 231 4.10 -8.75 14.53
N TRP A 232 3.56 -8.56 13.32
CA TRP A 232 2.18 -8.85 12.93
C TRP A 232 1.14 -8.33 13.93
N PRO A 233 1.06 -7.03 14.19
CA PRO A 233 0.12 -6.50 15.16
C PRO A 233 -1.32 -6.84 14.80
N SER A 234 -2.21 -6.89 15.78
CA SER A 234 -3.64 -7.08 15.53
C SER A 234 -4.22 -5.93 14.69
N LEU A 235 -5.18 -6.25 13.81
CA LEU A 235 -5.92 -5.21 13.10
C LEU A 235 -6.57 -4.24 14.10
N PRO A 236 -6.52 -2.93 13.85
CA PRO A 236 -7.18 -1.95 14.69
C PRO A 236 -8.69 -2.22 14.77
N THR A 237 -9.29 -1.99 15.92
CA THR A 237 -10.75 -1.99 16.08
C THR A 237 -11.33 -0.66 15.61
N GLY A 238 -12.45 -0.69 14.88
CA GLY A 238 -13.14 0.49 14.36
C GLY A 238 -12.83 0.79 12.89
N PRO A 239 -13.30 1.92 12.37
CA PRO A 239 -13.18 2.25 10.96
C PRO A 239 -11.72 2.58 10.60
N PHE A 240 -11.17 1.79 9.73
CA PHE A 240 -9.92 2.03 9.02
C PHE A 240 -10.09 1.60 7.57
#